data_a0cb86b6c58834891153724ba6d3e70e
#
_entry.id   a0cb86b6c58834891153724ba6d3e70e
#
_cell.length_a   1.000
_cell.length_b   1.000
_cell.length_c   1.000
_cell.angle_alpha   90.00
_cell.angle_beta   90.00
_cell.angle_gamma   90.00
#
_symmetry.space_group_name_H-M   'P 1'
#
loop_
_entity.id
_entity.type
_entity.pdbx_description
1 polymer ?
#
loop_
_entity_poly.entity_id
_entity_poly.type
_entity_poly.pdbx_seq_one_letter_code
_entity_poly.pdbx_strand_id
1 'polypeptide(L)'
;MEAGRPGEGEVTLESVTQRTRANGQWGFWKVLDEVAGPDDEIPYPKRTEYFDYEGEAAIIIGKRIKDASASQLRDCVWGVTLLNDWSIRDGMGPSSRPMSYNLAKNFDRSTSMGPCIVVGELDPQNVDVKLRINGNERQSYNTREMIFNFGEVLEYLSRDFTFVPGDVIAGGTSVGTAADQTKRGPDGSRPKDLFLKVGDTVELSSPAIGVLCNRIV
;
A
#
# COMPACT_ATOMS: atom_id res chain seq x y z
N MET A 1 -4.06 -9.43 -5.81
CA MET A 1 -3.80 -10.36 -6.96
C MET A 1 -5.11 -10.56 -7.69
N GLU A 2 -5.21 -10.17 -8.96
CA GLU A 2 -6.40 -10.50 -9.75
C GLU A 2 -6.47 -12.01 -9.95
N ALA A 3 -7.64 -12.61 -9.69
CA ALA A 3 -7.91 -14.00 -9.99
C ALA A 3 -7.58 -14.31 -11.47
N GLY A 4 -6.80 -15.36 -11.72
CA GLY A 4 -6.35 -15.77 -13.03
C GLY A 4 -7.49 -15.84 -14.06
N ARG A 5 -7.17 -15.54 -15.31
CA ARG A 5 -8.11 -15.70 -16.43
C ARG A 5 -8.46 -17.18 -16.60
N PRO A 6 -9.67 -17.53 -17.07
CA PRO A 6 -10.01 -18.92 -17.35
C PRO A 6 -9.00 -19.53 -18.34
N GLY A 7 -8.26 -20.57 -17.88
CA GLY A 7 -7.23 -21.25 -18.68
C GLY A 7 -5.80 -21.11 -18.15
N GLU A 8 -5.54 -20.33 -17.12
CA GLU A 8 -4.24 -20.28 -16.46
C GLU A 8 -4.16 -21.38 -15.39
N GLY A 9 -3.02 -22.09 -15.37
CA GLY A 9 -2.72 -23.12 -14.35
C GLY A 9 -2.74 -22.57 -12.93
N GLU A 10 -2.47 -23.40 -11.95
CA GLU A 10 -2.47 -23.03 -10.53
C GLU A 10 -1.62 -21.79 -10.29
N VAL A 11 -2.25 -20.75 -9.70
CA VAL A 11 -1.58 -19.47 -9.42
C VAL A 11 -0.66 -19.66 -8.21
N THR A 12 0.63 -19.83 -8.45
CA THR A 12 1.65 -19.95 -7.43
C THR A 12 2.34 -18.60 -7.18
N LEU A 13 2.97 -18.44 -6.01
CA LEU A 13 3.78 -17.27 -5.70
C LEU A 13 4.89 -17.06 -6.74
N GLU A 14 5.49 -18.15 -7.21
CA GLU A 14 6.54 -18.11 -8.24
C GLU A 14 5.99 -17.57 -9.57
N SER A 15 4.84 -18.07 -10.04
CA SER A 15 4.23 -17.62 -11.29
C SER A 15 3.80 -16.15 -11.23
N VAL A 16 3.31 -15.69 -10.08
CA VAL A 16 2.98 -14.27 -9.85
C VAL A 16 4.24 -13.42 -9.87
N THR A 17 5.29 -13.84 -9.17
CA THR A 17 6.56 -13.11 -9.11
C THR A 17 7.19 -12.99 -10.50
N GLN A 18 7.27 -14.08 -11.26
CA GLN A 18 7.82 -14.08 -12.62
C GLN A 18 7.02 -13.15 -13.54
N ARG A 19 5.69 -13.23 -13.52
CA ARG A 19 4.83 -12.36 -14.31
C ARG A 19 4.98 -10.89 -13.94
N THR A 20 5.01 -10.58 -12.65
CA THR A 20 5.16 -9.20 -12.16
C THR A 20 6.51 -8.63 -12.55
N ARG A 21 7.59 -9.40 -12.42
CA ARG A 21 8.92 -8.97 -12.86
C ARG A 21 9.01 -8.78 -14.37
N ALA A 22 8.36 -9.64 -15.15
CA ALA A 22 8.30 -9.52 -16.61
C ALA A 22 7.51 -8.29 -17.08
N ASN A 23 6.45 -7.92 -16.37
CA ASN A 23 5.66 -6.73 -16.66
C ASN A 23 6.35 -5.42 -16.22
N GLY A 24 7.37 -5.51 -15.39
CA GLY A 24 8.08 -4.36 -14.82
C GLY A 24 7.38 -3.72 -13.64
N GLN A 25 8.04 -2.74 -13.05
CA GLN A 25 7.50 -1.97 -11.92
C GLN A 25 6.40 -1.03 -12.40
N TRP A 26 5.40 -0.84 -11.57
CA TRP A 26 4.36 0.14 -11.78
C TRP A 26 4.00 0.79 -10.44
N GLY A 27 3.42 1.96 -10.50
CA GLY A 27 2.97 2.69 -9.33
C GLY A 27 2.16 3.91 -9.74
N PHE A 28 1.76 4.69 -8.76
CA PHE A 28 0.99 5.91 -8.95
C PHE A 28 1.43 6.96 -7.93
N TRP A 29 1.13 8.20 -8.24
CA TRP A 29 1.35 9.31 -7.34
C TRP A 29 0.12 9.52 -6.48
N LYS A 30 0.35 9.74 -5.19
CA LYS A 30 -0.68 10.24 -4.28
C LYS A 30 -0.52 11.75 -4.14
N VAL A 31 -1.61 12.45 -4.33
CA VAL A 31 -1.70 13.88 -4.03
C VAL A 31 -2.31 13.99 -2.64
N LEU A 32 -1.51 14.37 -1.66
CA LEU A 32 -1.91 14.42 -0.26
C LEU A 32 -1.98 15.88 0.18
N ASP A 33 -3.17 16.34 0.55
CA ASP A 33 -3.35 17.60 1.26
C ASP A 33 -3.24 17.38 2.77
N GLU A 34 -3.85 16.29 3.26
CA GLU A 34 -3.81 15.89 4.66
C GLU A 34 -3.48 14.41 4.78
N VAL A 35 -2.47 14.07 5.58
CA VAL A 35 -2.13 12.71 5.98
C VAL A 35 -2.66 12.49 7.39
N ALA A 36 -3.50 11.47 7.56
CA ALA A 36 -4.01 11.11 8.88
C ALA A 36 -2.90 10.49 9.74
N GLY A 37 -2.85 10.84 11.00
CA GLY A 37 -1.94 10.30 12.00
C GLY A 37 -2.58 9.16 12.83
N PRO A 38 -1.88 8.73 13.89
CA PRO A 38 -2.46 7.82 14.87
C PRO A 38 -3.71 8.41 15.53
N ASP A 39 -4.71 7.54 15.74
CA ASP A 39 -6.00 7.85 16.38
C ASP A 39 -6.90 8.83 15.60
N ASP A 40 -6.46 9.30 14.43
CA ASP A 40 -7.30 10.10 13.56
C ASP A 40 -8.46 9.28 12.98
N GLU A 41 -9.59 9.94 12.83
CA GLU A 41 -10.77 9.39 12.19
C GLU A 41 -10.65 9.48 10.67
N ILE A 42 -11.03 8.41 9.97
CA ILE A 42 -11.03 8.31 8.52
C ILE A 42 -12.48 8.38 8.03
N PRO A 43 -12.86 9.45 7.35
CA PRO A 43 -14.20 9.56 6.82
C PRO A 43 -14.49 8.49 5.77
N TYR A 44 -15.62 7.78 5.91
CA TYR A 44 -16.05 6.86 4.87
C TYR A 44 -16.38 7.61 3.58
N PRO A 45 -15.69 7.33 2.45
CA PRO A 45 -15.89 8.12 1.23
C PRO A 45 -17.31 7.94 0.66
N LYS A 46 -18.04 9.06 0.46
CA LYS A 46 -19.45 9.07 0.03
C LYS A 46 -19.73 8.39 -1.31
N ARG A 47 -18.71 8.23 -2.15
CA ARG A 47 -18.84 7.70 -3.52
C ARG A 47 -18.52 6.22 -3.64
N THR A 48 -18.35 5.49 -2.53
CA THR A 48 -17.97 4.07 -2.57
C THR A 48 -18.91 3.22 -1.75
N GLU A 49 -19.05 1.99 -2.21
CA GLU A 49 -19.61 0.87 -1.43
C GLU A 49 -18.55 -0.18 -1.10
N TYR A 50 -17.30 0.03 -1.59
CA TYR A 50 -16.19 -0.90 -1.49
C TYR A 50 -14.94 -0.17 -0.99
N PHE A 51 -14.99 0.29 0.28
CA PHE A 51 -13.87 0.95 0.93
C PHE A 51 -12.92 -0.10 1.50
N ASP A 52 -11.64 0.00 1.15
CA ASP A 52 -10.64 -1.03 1.43
C ASP A 52 -9.38 -0.44 2.08
N TYR A 53 -8.59 -1.30 2.67
CA TYR A 53 -7.35 -1.04 3.38
C TYR A 53 -6.17 -1.64 2.62
N GLU A 54 -5.01 -1.00 2.73
CA GLU A 54 -3.73 -1.51 2.23
C GLU A 54 -2.64 -1.15 3.24
N GLY A 55 -2.30 -2.10 4.12
CA GLY A 55 -1.24 -1.91 5.11
C GLY A 55 0.13 -2.07 4.47
N GLU A 56 0.98 -1.06 4.64
CA GLU A 56 2.27 -0.95 3.99
C GLU A 56 3.36 -0.50 4.96
N ALA A 57 4.61 -0.83 4.64
CA ALA A 57 5.76 -0.08 5.12
C ALA A 57 6.11 1.00 4.09
N ALA A 58 6.61 2.13 4.56
CA ALA A 58 7.03 3.24 3.72
C ALA A 58 8.38 3.77 4.14
N ILE A 59 9.18 4.21 3.17
CA ILE A 59 10.45 4.89 3.40
C ILE A 59 10.30 6.39 3.18
N ILE A 60 11.03 7.17 3.98
CA ILE A 60 11.08 8.63 3.86
C ILE A 60 12.46 9.02 3.34
N ILE A 61 12.48 9.79 2.28
CA ILE A 61 13.71 10.26 1.63
C ILE A 61 14.37 11.33 2.50
N GLY A 62 15.67 11.20 2.75
CA GLY A 62 16.45 12.08 3.61
C GLY A 62 17.32 13.09 2.87
N LYS A 63 17.55 12.92 1.59
CA LYS A 63 18.36 13.83 0.77
C LYS A 63 17.83 13.94 -0.65
N ARG A 64 18.21 15.02 -1.34
CA ARG A 64 17.90 15.16 -2.76
C ARG A 64 18.61 14.07 -3.57
N ILE A 65 17.88 13.31 -4.35
CA ILE A 65 18.39 12.21 -5.17
C ILE A 65 17.76 12.19 -6.56
N LYS A 66 18.59 11.81 -7.53
CA LYS A 66 18.23 11.48 -8.90
C LYS A 66 19.21 10.43 -9.40
N ASP A 67 18.78 9.55 -10.29
CA ASP A 67 19.62 8.50 -10.87
C ASP A 67 20.32 7.62 -9.80
N ALA A 68 19.61 7.31 -8.70
CA ALA A 68 20.13 6.46 -7.64
C ALA A 68 20.27 5.02 -8.11
N SER A 69 21.31 4.31 -7.66
CA SER A 69 21.36 2.86 -7.76
C SER A 69 20.65 2.21 -6.57
N ALA A 70 20.17 0.98 -6.75
CA ALA A 70 19.52 0.21 -5.67
C ALA A 70 20.40 0.06 -4.42
N SER A 71 21.72 -0.02 -4.60
CA SER A 71 22.69 -0.12 -3.50
C SER A 71 22.79 1.13 -2.61
N GLN A 72 22.35 2.28 -3.11
CA GLN A 72 22.37 3.55 -2.38
C GLN A 72 21.16 3.77 -1.48
N LEU A 73 20.24 2.79 -1.38
CA LEU A 73 19.02 2.90 -0.58
C LEU A 73 19.29 3.44 0.83
N ARG A 74 20.23 2.82 1.56
CA ARG A 74 20.56 3.20 2.95
C ARG A 74 21.02 4.63 3.08
N ASP A 75 21.76 5.12 2.09
CA ASP A 75 22.27 6.49 2.07
C ASP A 75 21.19 7.53 1.76
N CYS A 76 20.07 7.10 1.19
CA CYS A 76 18.99 7.98 0.72
C CYS A 76 17.80 8.02 1.69
N VAL A 77 17.61 6.98 2.48
CA VAL A 77 16.49 6.86 3.41
C VAL A 77 16.81 7.56 4.71
N TRP A 78 15.93 8.44 5.16
CA TRP A 78 15.99 9.07 6.47
C TRP A 78 15.31 8.21 7.54
N GLY A 79 14.20 7.58 7.20
CA GLY A 79 13.47 6.76 8.14
C GLY A 79 12.43 5.86 7.49
N VAL A 80 11.83 5.01 8.33
CA VAL A 80 10.80 4.04 7.97
C VAL A 80 9.58 4.24 8.85
N THR A 81 8.41 4.12 8.27
CA THR A 81 7.13 4.23 8.98
C THR A 81 6.11 3.21 8.44
N LEU A 82 4.97 3.09 9.10
CA LEU A 82 3.81 2.40 8.56
C LEU A 82 2.94 3.37 7.77
N LEU A 83 2.25 2.85 6.76
CA LEU A 83 1.34 3.60 5.92
C LEU A 83 0.13 2.74 5.58
N ASN A 84 -1.07 3.30 5.67
CA ASN A 84 -2.27 2.67 5.12
C ASN A 84 -2.73 3.45 3.89
N ASP A 85 -2.70 2.79 2.71
CA ASP A 85 -3.18 3.36 1.46
C ASP A 85 -4.67 3.05 1.28
N TRP A 86 -5.52 3.91 1.87
CA TRP A 86 -6.96 3.78 1.79
C TRP A 86 -7.44 3.78 0.35
N SER A 87 -8.31 2.84 0.00
CA SER A 87 -8.64 2.54 -1.38
C SER A 87 -10.13 2.46 -1.63
N ILE A 88 -10.60 3.15 -2.65
CA ILE A 88 -11.94 2.99 -3.22
C ILE A 88 -11.86 1.95 -4.33
N ARG A 89 -12.60 0.85 -4.21
CA ARG A 89 -12.54 -0.24 -5.20
C ARG A 89 -13.61 -0.17 -6.28
N ASP A 90 -14.54 0.76 -6.16
CA ASP A 90 -15.53 1.03 -7.22
C ASP A 90 -14.81 1.51 -8.48
N GLY A 91 -15.16 0.91 -9.61
CA GLY A 91 -14.56 1.28 -10.89
C GLY A 91 -13.08 0.91 -11.07
N MET A 92 -12.48 0.18 -10.14
CA MET A 92 -11.15 -0.40 -10.30
C MET A 92 -11.27 -1.80 -10.94
N GLY A 93 -10.94 -1.91 -12.19
CA GLY A 93 -10.99 -3.17 -12.94
C GLY A 93 -10.38 -2.99 -14.32
N PRO A 94 -10.25 -4.07 -15.12
CA PRO A 94 -9.61 -4.03 -16.44
C PRO A 94 -10.22 -3.03 -17.42
N SER A 95 -11.50 -2.69 -17.22
CA SER A 95 -12.22 -1.69 -18.03
C SER A 95 -12.28 -0.30 -17.39
N SER A 96 -11.64 -0.10 -16.24
CA SER A 96 -11.66 1.18 -15.54
C SER A 96 -10.95 2.26 -16.33
N ARG A 97 -11.50 3.46 -16.31
CA ARG A 97 -10.85 4.63 -16.89
C ARG A 97 -9.68 5.06 -16.00
N PRO A 98 -8.55 5.56 -16.57
CA PRO A 98 -7.39 6.01 -15.78
C PRO A 98 -7.74 7.02 -14.68
N MET A 99 -8.68 7.94 -14.94
CA MET A 99 -9.14 8.92 -13.96
C MET A 99 -9.82 8.25 -12.76
N SER A 100 -10.56 7.17 -12.97
CA SER A 100 -11.20 6.43 -11.87
C SER A 100 -10.17 5.83 -10.92
N TYR A 101 -9.05 5.35 -11.44
CA TYR A 101 -7.95 4.85 -10.61
C TYR A 101 -7.34 5.97 -9.75
N ASN A 102 -7.01 7.11 -10.36
CA ASN A 102 -6.46 8.25 -9.62
C ASN A 102 -7.41 8.72 -8.51
N LEU A 103 -8.70 8.84 -8.80
CA LEU A 103 -9.70 9.24 -7.80
C LEU A 103 -9.95 8.16 -6.73
N ALA A 104 -9.70 6.90 -7.05
CA ALA A 104 -9.83 5.78 -6.11
C ALA A 104 -8.74 5.78 -5.03
N LYS A 105 -7.62 6.44 -5.30
CA LYS A 105 -6.45 6.53 -4.43
C LYS A 105 -6.17 7.94 -3.91
N ASN A 106 -6.91 8.95 -4.38
CA ASN A 106 -6.72 10.35 -4.01
C ASN A 106 -8.06 10.98 -3.59
N PHE A 107 -8.25 11.10 -2.29
CA PHE A 107 -9.37 11.76 -1.62
C PHE A 107 -8.89 12.21 -0.23
N ASP A 108 -9.66 13.06 0.43
CA ASP A 108 -9.29 13.59 1.74
C ASP A 108 -8.99 12.48 2.73
N ARG A 109 -7.85 12.57 3.40
CA ARG A 109 -7.33 11.55 4.31
C ARG A 109 -7.18 10.15 3.67
N SER A 110 -6.91 10.11 2.37
CA SER A 110 -6.70 8.84 1.65
C SER A 110 -5.42 8.09 2.06
N THR A 111 -4.66 8.64 3.00
CA THR A 111 -3.46 8.01 3.56
C THR A 111 -3.39 8.26 5.05
N SER A 112 -3.12 7.19 5.81
CA SER A 112 -2.68 7.31 7.20
C SER A 112 -1.20 6.94 7.29
N MET A 113 -0.45 7.63 8.18
CA MET A 113 0.98 7.38 8.39
C MET A 113 1.36 7.48 9.87
N GLY A 114 2.25 6.62 10.33
CA GLY A 114 2.72 6.62 11.71
C GLY A 114 2.93 5.20 12.27
N PRO A 115 2.90 5.03 13.61
CA PRO A 115 2.69 6.07 14.63
C PRO A 115 3.90 6.99 14.80
N CYS A 116 5.06 6.58 14.30
CA CYS A 116 6.29 7.36 14.31
C CYS A 116 7.14 7.05 13.08
N ILE A 117 8.19 7.82 12.89
CA ILE A 117 9.24 7.54 11.92
C ILE A 117 10.42 6.99 12.70
N VAL A 118 10.83 5.76 12.39
CA VAL A 118 12.04 5.17 12.95
C VAL A 118 13.23 5.60 12.10
N VAL A 119 14.12 6.36 12.70
CA VAL A 119 15.31 6.90 12.03
C VAL A 119 16.54 6.06 12.42
N GLY A 120 17.44 5.84 11.46
CA GLY A 120 18.72 5.19 11.71
C GLY A 120 18.78 3.74 11.21
N GLU A 121 18.99 2.76 12.11
CA GLU A 121 19.43 1.42 11.73
C GLU A 121 18.33 0.44 11.28
N LEU A 122 17.06 0.84 11.31
CA LEU A 122 15.99 -0.06 10.84
C LEU A 122 16.15 -0.33 9.34
N ASP A 123 16.32 -1.61 9.01
CA ASP A 123 16.38 -2.03 7.62
C ASP A 123 14.98 -2.00 7.00
N PRO A 124 14.68 -1.10 6.05
CA PRO A 124 13.38 -1.04 5.43
C PRO A 124 13.00 -2.33 4.68
N GLN A 125 13.99 -3.16 4.34
CA GLN A 125 13.76 -4.46 3.69
C GLN A 125 13.55 -5.61 4.68
N ASN A 126 13.45 -5.33 5.98
CA ASN A 126 13.18 -6.33 7.01
C ASN A 126 12.23 -5.81 8.09
N VAL A 127 11.04 -5.41 7.68
CA VAL A 127 9.99 -4.90 8.56
C VAL A 127 8.81 -5.86 8.55
N ASP A 128 8.46 -6.40 9.72
CA ASP A 128 7.21 -7.15 9.89
C ASP A 128 6.05 -6.19 9.96
N VAL A 129 5.00 -6.47 9.17
CA VAL A 129 3.79 -5.66 9.05
C VAL A 129 2.58 -6.54 9.25
N LYS A 130 1.67 -6.10 10.13
CA LYS A 130 0.37 -6.76 10.35
C LYS A 130 -0.74 -5.75 10.34
N LEU A 131 -1.85 -6.11 9.69
CA LEU A 131 -3.07 -5.32 9.73
C LEU A 131 -4.22 -6.14 10.30
N ARG A 132 -4.96 -5.52 11.23
CA ARG A 132 -6.17 -6.09 11.83
C ARG A 132 -7.33 -5.14 11.67
N ILE A 133 -8.53 -5.71 11.53
CA ILE A 133 -9.80 -4.98 11.56
C ILE A 133 -10.64 -5.56 12.69
N ASN A 134 -11.00 -4.70 13.64
CA ASN A 134 -11.74 -5.11 14.83
C ASN A 134 -11.08 -6.31 15.54
N GLY A 135 -9.74 -6.29 15.64
CA GLY A 135 -8.93 -7.35 16.24
C GLY A 135 -8.67 -8.58 15.34
N ASN A 136 -9.37 -8.72 14.22
CA ASN A 136 -9.17 -9.85 13.28
C ASN A 136 -8.05 -9.57 12.29
N GLU A 137 -7.05 -10.45 12.23
CA GLU A 137 -5.92 -10.31 11.31
C GLU A 137 -6.39 -10.46 9.86
N ARG A 138 -5.97 -9.51 9.01
CA ARG A 138 -6.25 -9.45 7.58
C ARG A 138 -4.99 -9.58 6.74
N GLN A 139 -3.90 -8.94 7.16
CA GLN A 139 -2.62 -8.97 6.48
C GLN A 139 -1.51 -9.27 7.48
N SER A 140 -0.52 -10.07 7.06
CA SER A 140 0.70 -10.34 7.82
C SER A 140 1.82 -10.71 6.84
N TYR A 141 2.88 -9.91 6.81
CA TYR A 141 4.01 -10.11 5.90
C TYR A 141 5.27 -9.45 6.44
N ASN A 142 6.40 -9.73 5.80
CA ASN A 142 7.64 -8.99 6.01
C ASN A 142 8.07 -8.33 4.69
N THR A 143 8.63 -7.13 4.74
CA THR A 143 9.05 -6.38 3.53
C THR A 143 10.11 -7.11 2.70
N ARG A 144 10.82 -8.11 3.26
CA ARG A 144 11.71 -8.99 2.49
C ARG A 144 10.98 -9.80 1.40
N GLU A 145 9.66 -9.91 1.49
CA GLU A 145 8.82 -10.64 0.54
C GLU A 145 8.37 -9.77 -0.65
N MET A 146 8.76 -8.49 -0.67
CA MET A 146 8.47 -7.60 -1.78
C MET A 146 9.05 -8.15 -3.09
N ILE A 147 8.26 -8.16 -4.16
CA ILE A 147 8.71 -8.62 -5.49
C ILE A 147 9.79 -7.69 -6.05
N PHE A 148 9.63 -6.39 -5.92
CA PHE A 148 10.68 -5.39 -6.11
C PHE A 148 10.99 -4.77 -4.75
N ASN A 149 12.23 -4.86 -4.32
CA ASN A 149 12.65 -4.28 -3.04
C ASN A 149 12.72 -2.75 -3.10
N PHE A 150 12.79 -2.07 -1.95
CA PHE A 150 12.84 -0.61 -1.90
C PHE A 150 14.00 0.00 -2.71
N GLY A 151 15.15 -0.69 -2.78
CA GLY A 151 16.28 -0.25 -3.59
C GLY A 151 15.96 -0.27 -5.08
N GLU A 152 15.34 -1.36 -5.58
CA GLU A 152 14.91 -1.48 -6.98
C GLU A 152 13.84 -0.43 -7.32
N VAL A 153 12.91 -0.17 -6.39
CA VAL A 153 11.88 0.86 -6.56
C VAL A 153 12.50 2.25 -6.63
N LEU A 154 13.43 2.56 -5.72
CA LEU A 154 14.13 3.85 -5.72
C LEU A 154 14.94 4.05 -6.99
N GLU A 155 15.69 3.04 -7.43
CA GLU A 155 16.45 3.09 -8.67
C GLU A 155 15.54 3.35 -9.87
N TYR A 156 14.44 2.65 -9.98
CA TYR A 156 13.49 2.80 -11.07
C TYR A 156 12.89 4.20 -11.11
N LEU A 157 12.34 4.66 -9.99
CA LEU A 157 11.64 5.94 -9.92
C LEU A 157 12.57 7.15 -10.06
N SER A 158 13.80 7.06 -9.53
CA SER A 158 14.72 8.20 -9.53
C SER A 158 15.37 8.48 -10.89
N ARG A 159 15.20 7.62 -11.90
CA ARG A 159 15.74 7.85 -13.26
C ARG A 159 15.18 9.12 -13.88
N ASP A 160 13.86 9.33 -13.77
CA ASP A 160 13.19 10.45 -14.42
C ASP A 160 12.60 11.45 -13.42
N PHE A 161 12.51 11.06 -12.13
CA PHE A 161 11.98 11.87 -11.05
C PHE A 161 13.07 12.21 -10.02
N THR A 162 13.12 13.46 -9.61
CA THR A 162 14.03 13.91 -8.54
C THR A 162 13.30 13.91 -7.21
N PHE A 163 13.73 13.05 -6.29
CA PHE A 163 13.22 13.04 -4.92
C PHE A 163 13.92 14.10 -4.07
N VAL A 164 13.19 14.64 -3.11
CA VAL A 164 13.69 15.61 -2.13
C VAL A 164 13.45 15.12 -0.71
N PRO A 165 14.16 15.66 0.30
CA PRO A 165 13.89 15.31 1.69
C PRO A 165 12.43 15.49 2.07
N GLY A 166 11.85 14.45 2.69
CA GLY A 166 10.44 14.41 3.06
C GLY A 166 9.52 13.68 2.07
N ASP A 167 9.98 13.41 0.85
CA ASP A 167 9.21 12.54 -0.05
C ASP A 167 9.08 11.14 0.54
N VAL A 168 7.92 10.52 0.33
CA VAL A 168 7.57 9.20 0.86
C VAL A 168 7.40 8.22 -0.30
N ILE A 169 8.01 7.05 -0.16
CA ILE A 169 7.81 5.92 -1.07
C ILE A 169 7.15 4.79 -0.29
N ALA A 170 5.91 4.48 -0.62
CA ALA A 170 5.18 3.34 -0.09
C ALA A 170 5.62 2.05 -0.79
N GLY A 171 5.73 0.96 -0.05
CA GLY A 171 6.26 -0.31 -0.55
C GLY A 171 5.25 -1.16 -1.33
N GLY A 172 4.00 -0.78 -1.30
CA GLY A 172 2.90 -1.62 -1.77
C GLY A 172 2.44 -2.64 -0.72
N THR A 173 1.21 -3.05 -0.86
CA THR A 173 0.55 -3.93 0.10
C THR A 173 0.70 -5.41 -0.23
N SER A 174 0.61 -6.26 0.78
CA SER A 174 0.54 -7.72 0.62
C SER A 174 -0.88 -8.17 0.27
N VAL A 175 -1.01 -9.47 0.02
CA VAL A 175 -2.32 -10.16 -0.02
C VAL A 175 -3.09 -9.94 1.27
N GLY A 176 -4.42 -10.04 1.21
CA GLY A 176 -5.29 -9.95 2.37
C GLY A 176 -6.16 -8.71 2.40
N THR A 177 -6.10 -7.84 1.38
CA THR A 177 -7.07 -6.76 1.22
C THR A 177 -8.48 -7.34 0.99
N ALA A 178 -9.52 -6.56 1.23
CA ALA A 178 -10.88 -7.02 0.96
C ALA A 178 -11.07 -7.34 -0.54
N ALA A 179 -10.43 -6.58 -1.41
CA ALA A 179 -10.46 -6.82 -2.85
C ALA A 179 -9.81 -8.14 -3.26
N ASP A 180 -8.72 -8.54 -2.60
CA ASP A 180 -8.05 -9.82 -2.88
C ASP A 180 -8.87 -11.02 -2.43
N GLN A 181 -9.55 -10.89 -1.29
CA GLN A 181 -10.30 -11.96 -0.66
C GLN A 181 -11.71 -12.14 -1.27
N THR A 182 -12.16 -11.19 -2.09
CA THR A 182 -13.50 -11.22 -2.70
C THR A 182 -13.41 -11.36 -4.22
N LYS A 183 -14.14 -12.30 -4.78
CA LYS A 183 -14.26 -12.44 -6.24
C LYS A 183 -15.29 -11.46 -6.78
N ARG A 184 -14.98 -10.82 -7.90
CA ARG A 184 -15.92 -9.98 -8.63
C ARG A 184 -16.90 -10.87 -9.40
N GLY A 185 -18.19 -10.61 -9.24
CA GLY A 185 -19.24 -11.25 -10.03
C GLY A 185 -19.22 -10.80 -11.51
N PRO A 186 -19.97 -11.50 -12.38
CA PRO A 186 -20.06 -11.12 -13.79
C PRO A 186 -20.64 -9.71 -14.03
N ASP A 187 -21.48 -9.25 -13.12
CA ASP A 187 -22.07 -7.90 -13.09
C ASP A 187 -21.15 -6.83 -12.49
N GLY A 188 -19.94 -7.23 -12.05
CA GLY A 188 -18.98 -6.34 -11.41
C GLY A 188 -19.17 -6.17 -9.90
N SER A 189 -20.21 -6.74 -9.31
CA SER A 189 -20.43 -6.72 -7.86
C SER A 189 -19.41 -7.56 -7.10
N ARG A 190 -19.24 -7.28 -5.80
CA ARG A 190 -18.42 -8.08 -4.89
C ARG A 190 -19.19 -8.33 -3.57
N PRO A 191 -18.94 -9.44 -2.86
CA PRO A 191 -19.36 -9.57 -1.46
C PRO A 191 -18.81 -8.40 -0.64
N LYS A 192 -19.67 -7.75 0.18
CA LYS A 192 -19.29 -6.54 0.93
C LYS A 192 -18.76 -6.84 2.33
N ASP A 193 -18.78 -8.10 2.76
CA ASP A 193 -18.55 -8.49 4.15
C ASP A 193 -17.14 -8.15 4.66
N LEU A 194 -16.16 -8.17 3.78
CA LEU A 194 -14.77 -7.91 4.11
C LEU A 194 -14.35 -6.44 3.92
N PHE A 195 -15.16 -5.64 3.21
CA PHE A 195 -14.89 -4.22 3.06
C PHE A 195 -15.21 -3.46 4.33
N LEU A 196 -14.53 -2.34 4.51
CA LEU A 196 -14.67 -1.48 5.68
C LEU A 196 -16.08 -0.90 5.81
N LYS A 197 -16.47 -0.66 7.03
CA LYS A 197 -17.75 -0.05 7.41
C LYS A 197 -17.51 1.06 8.42
N VAL A 198 -18.42 2.01 8.48
CA VAL A 198 -18.44 3.00 9.57
C VAL A 198 -18.49 2.27 10.92
N GLY A 199 -17.61 2.68 11.81
CA GLY A 199 -17.42 2.07 13.14
C GLY A 199 -16.25 1.08 13.21
N ASP A 200 -15.70 0.62 12.09
CA ASP A 200 -14.54 -0.27 12.08
C ASP A 200 -13.29 0.42 12.63
N THR A 201 -12.49 -0.33 13.37
CA THR A 201 -11.16 0.05 13.83
C THR A 201 -10.13 -0.74 13.03
N VAL A 202 -9.18 -0.03 12.44
CA VAL A 202 -8.09 -0.60 11.65
C VAL A 202 -6.77 -0.36 12.37
N GLU A 203 -6.06 -1.45 12.70
CA GLU A 203 -4.77 -1.43 13.38
C GLU A 203 -3.70 -1.95 12.44
N LEU A 204 -2.77 -1.10 12.04
CA LEU A 204 -1.58 -1.45 11.30
C LEU A 204 -0.39 -1.43 12.24
N SER A 205 0.34 -2.53 12.35
CA SER A 205 1.35 -2.69 13.40
C SER A 205 2.66 -3.31 12.88
N SER A 206 3.76 -2.91 13.53
CA SER A 206 5.07 -3.51 13.40
C SER A 206 5.78 -3.51 14.75
N PRO A 207 6.43 -4.61 15.16
CA PRO A 207 7.21 -4.62 16.39
C PRO A 207 8.32 -3.56 16.44
N ALA A 208 8.83 -3.17 15.26
CA ALA A 208 9.91 -2.19 15.14
C ALA A 208 9.44 -0.74 15.10
N ILE A 209 8.15 -0.47 14.79
CA ILE A 209 7.63 0.88 14.56
C ILE A 209 6.51 1.24 15.54
N GLY A 210 5.69 0.27 15.93
CA GLY A 210 4.53 0.49 16.80
C GLY A 210 3.21 0.20 16.11
N VAL A 211 2.15 0.87 16.56
CA VAL A 211 0.77 0.66 16.08
C VAL A 211 0.19 1.97 15.55
N LEU A 212 -0.20 1.97 14.31
CA LEU A 212 -1.02 3.01 13.68
C LEU A 212 -2.47 2.54 13.72
N CYS A 213 -3.29 3.19 14.53
CA CYS A 213 -4.70 2.87 14.72
C CYS A 213 -5.58 3.99 14.15
N ASN A 214 -6.57 3.63 13.37
CA ASN A 214 -7.56 4.58 12.85
C ASN A 214 -8.98 4.01 12.96
N ARG A 215 -9.96 4.89 13.11
CA ARG A 215 -11.38 4.55 13.12
C ARG A 215 -12.09 5.09 11.90
N ILE A 216 -12.92 4.26 11.28
CA ILE A 216 -13.75 4.67 10.14
C ILE A 216 -15.04 5.36 10.65
N VAL A 217 -15.36 6.56 10.15
CA VAL A 217 -16.51 7.38 10.58
C VAL A 217 -17.38 7.80 9.42
#